data_0602a02e2e4dab0bd4035c40a8e093f9
#
_entry.id   0602a02e2e4dab0bd4035c40a8e093f9
#
_cell.length_a   1.000
_cell.length_b   1.000
_cell.length_c   1.000
_cell.angle_alpha   90.00
_cell.angle_beta   90.00
_cell.angle_gamma   90.00
#
_symmetry.space_group_name_H-M   'P 1'
#
loop_
_entity.id
_entity.type
_entity.pdbx_description
1 polymer ?
#
loop_
_entity_poly.entity_id
_entity_poly.type
_entity_poly.pdbx_seq_one_letter_code
_entity_poly.pdbx_strand_id
1 'polypeptide(L)'
;MTTDIVRKLRGVTWEWKDEFKKDLGEGEMGGVIAQEVREVLPEAVVEESYGTRSILKVDYMKLTGVLIEAVKELDKRVRELENAS
;
A
#
# COMPACT_ATOMS: atom_id res chain seq x y z
N MET A 1 -3.32 -12.52 -9.93
CA MET A 1 -4.14 -12.71 -8.72
C MET A 1 -3.78 -11.66 -7.68
N THR A 2 -4.71 -11.31 -6.82
CA THR A 2 -4.50 -10.24 -5.83
C THR A 2 -3.38 -10.53 -4.84
N THR A 3 -3.16 -11.80 -4.48
CA THR A 3 -2.03 -12.16 -3.60
C THR A 3 -0.68 -11.89 -4.25
N ASP A 4 -0.58 -11.95 -5.57
CA ASP A 4 0.67 -11.67 -6.27
C ASP A 4 1.01 -10.17 -6.18
N ILE A 5 0.00 -9.32 -6.20
CA ILE A 5 0.18 -7.88 -5.99
C ILE A 5 0.72 -7.63 -4.58
N VAL A 6 0.08 -8.24 -3.59
CA VAL A 6 0.46 -8.05 -2.18
C VAL A 6 1.89 -8.54 -1.91
N ARG A 7 2.30 -9.66 -2.52
CA ARG A 7 3.65 -10.20 -2.33
C ARG A 7 4.75 -9.23 -2.77
N LYS A 8 4.45 -8.36 -3.71
CA LYS A 8 5.42 -7.39 -4.23
C LYS A 8 5.49 -6.13 -3.40
N LEU A 9 4.59 -5.99 -2.41
CA LEU A 9 4.59 -4.85 -1.51
C LEU A 9 5.30 -5.20 -0.21
N ARG A 10 5.76 -4.19 0.48
CA ARG A 10 6.34 -4.36 1.82
C ARG A 10 5.89 -3.23 2.71
N GLY A 11 5.64 -3.56 3.97
CA GLY A 11 5.32 -2.56 4.98
C GLY A 11 6.61 -1.91 5.45
N VAL A 12 6.57 -0.61 5.65
CA VAL A 12 7.71 0.16 6.13
C VAL A 12 7.22 1.20 7.12
N THR A 13 8.17 1.76 7.89
CA THR A 13 7.90 2.94 8.71
C THR A 13 8.83 4.05 8.23
N TRP A 14 8.39 5.30 8.37
CA TRP A 14 9.17 6.44 7.97
C TRP A 14 8.76 7.68 8.74
N GLU A 15 9.58 8.72 8.66
CA GLU A 15 9.21 10.05 9.11
C GLU A 15 9.27 10.98 7.91
N TRP A 16 8.36 11.93 7.86
CA TRP A 16 8.41 12.95 6.82
C TRP A 16 9.61 13.88 7.06
N LYS A 17 10.21 14.35 5.98
CA LYS A 17 11.27 15.36 6.07
C LYS A 17 10.69 16.61 6.72
N ASP A 18 11.53 17.40 7.39
CA ASP A 18 11.10 18.61 8.11
C ASP A 18 10.26 19.53 7.25
N GLU A 19 10.60 19.68 5.98
CA GLU A 19 9.88 20.53 5.03
C GLU A 19 8.45 20.10 4.76
N PHE A 20 8.13 18.82 5.06
CA PHE A 20 6.80 18.26 4.84
C PHE A 20 6.02 18.01 6.13
N LYS A 21 6.66 18.10 7.29
CA LYS A 21 5.99 17.78 8.56
C LYS A 21 4.77 18.65 8.83
N LYS A 22 4.82 19.90 8.44
CA LYS A 22 3.70 20.84 8.64
C LYS A 22 2.45 20.37 7.91
N ASP A 23 2.60 19.82 6.69
CA ASP A 23 1.49 19.42 5.84
C ASP A 23 1.10 17.95 6.02
N LEU A 24 2.07 17.09 6.36
CA LEU A 24 1.89 15.64 6.35
C LEU A 24 1.96 14.97 7.73
N GLY A 25 2.39 15.72 8.76
CA GLY A 25 2.44 15.23 10.13
C GLY A 25 3.83 14.92 10.62
N GLU A 26 3.96 14.86 11.92
CA GLU A 26 5.22 14.57 12.61
C GLU A 26 5.22 13.14 13.16
N GLY A 27 6.42 12.62 13.42
CA GLY A 27 6.60 11.32 14.02
C GLY A 27 6.67 10.19 13.00
N GLU A 28 6.78 8.98 13.51
CA GLU A 28 6.92 7.80 12.68
C GLU A 28 5.58 7.43 12.03
N MET A 29 5.64 7.19 10.74
CA MET A 29 4.48 6.76 9.94
C MET A 29 4.68 5.32 9.51
N GLY A 30 3.59 4.60 9.31
CA GLY A 30 3.62 3.24 8.80
C GLY A 30 2.82 3.11 7.52
N GLY A 31 3.21 2.19 6.68
CA GLY A 31 2.49 1.94 5.43
C GLY A 31 3.35 1.26 4.39
N VAL A 32 3.14 1.61 3.13
CA VAL A 32 3.86 1.06 2.00
C VAL A 32 4.55 2.17 1.20
N ILE A 33 5.48 1.80 0.36
CA ILE A 33 6.21 2.76 -0.47
C ILE A 33 5.43 3.00 -1.75
N ALA A 34 5.07 4.26 -2.03
CA ALA A 34 4.21 4.61 -3.17
C ALA A 34 4.80 4.19 -4.51
N GLN A 35 6.12 4.31 -4.69
CA GLN A 35 6.77 3.89 -5.92
C GLN A 35 6.62 2.39 -6.19
N GLU A 36 6.66 1.59 -5.13
CA GLU A 36 6.46 0.14 -5.24
C GLU A 36 5.01 -0.20 -5.55
N VAL A 37 4.07 0.51 -4.92
CA VAL A 37 2.65 0.34 -5.21
C VAL A 37 2.35 0.71 -6.67
N ARG A 38 2.95 1.78 -7.16
CA ARG A 38 2.72 2.23 -8.54
C ARG A 38 3.12 1.18 -9.57
N GLU A 39 4.13 0.39 -9.29
CA GLU A 39 4.58 -0.66 -10.20
C GLU A 39 3.55 -1.77 -10.37
N VAL A 40 2.80 -2.08 -9.33
CA VAL A 40 1.86 -3.22 -9.34
C VAL A 40 0.40 -2.82 -9.31
N LEU A 41 0.09 -1.61 -8.85
CA LEU A 41 -1.28 -1.12 -8.73
C LEU A 41 -1.29 0.40 -8.92
N PRO A 42 -1.00 0.88 -10.15
CA PRO A 42 -0.85 2.33 -10.39
C PRO A 42 -2.08 3.15 -10.03
N GLU A 43 -3.28 2.59 -10.13
CA GLU A 43 -4.51 3.30 -9.78
C GLU A 43 -4.64 3.64 -8.29
N ALA A 44 -3.81 3.03 -7.46
CA ALA A 44 -3.80 3.32 -6.02
C ALA A 44 -2.76 4.38 -5.64
N VAL A 45 -2.15 5.05 -6.61
CA VAL A 45 -1.15 6.08 -6.33
C VAL A 45 -1.58 7.41 -6.93
N VAL A 46 -1.48 8.45 -6.13
CA VAL A 46 -1.83 9.83 -6.51
C VAL A 46 -0.59 10.70 -6.37
N GLU A 47 -0.37 11.57 -7.34
CA GLU A 47 0.69 12.56 -7.26
C GLU A 47 0.08 13.89 -6.81
N GLU A 48 0.63 14.47 -5.74
CA GLU A 48 0.20 15.77 -5.22
C GLU A 48 1.34 16.77 -5.24
N SER A 49 1.00 18.00 -5.57
CA SER A 49 1.96 19.11 -5.60
C SER A 49 1.93 19.91 -4.31
N TYR A 50 3.10 20.21 -3.79
CA TYR A 50 3.28 21.07 -2.61
C TYR A 50 4.27 22.18 -3.00
N GLY A 51 3.75 23.30 -3.45
CA GLY A 51 4.57 24.38 -3.98
C GLY A 51 5.25 23.98 -5.28
N THR A 52 6.58 23.96 -5.30
CA THR A 52 7.36 23.55 -6.47
C THR A 52 7.72 22.06 -6.45
N ARG A 53 7.27 21.35 -5.43
CA ARG A 53 7.56 19.92 -5.26
C ARG A 53 6.32 19.10 -5.47
N SER A 54 6.51 17.85 -5.87
CA SER A 54 5.42 16.89 -5.93
C SER A 54 5.82 15.62 -5.20
N ILE A 55 4.83 14.94 -4.63
CA ILE A 55 5.04 13.67 -3.94
C ILE A 55 4.02 12.66 -4.40
N LEU A 56 4.37 11.39 -4.29
CA LEU A 56 3.46 10.31 -4.55
C LEU A 56 2.80 9.89 -3.24
N LYS A 57 1.49 9.70 -3.28
CA LYS A 57 0.72 9.22 -2.13
C LYS A 57 -0.05 7.98 -2.50
N VAL A 58 -0.23 7.09 -1.54
CA VAL A 58 -1.02 5.88 -1.72
C VAL A 58 -2.47 6.17 -1.36
N ASP A 59 -3.37 5.80 -2.24
CA ASP A 59 -4.80 5.79 -1.94
C ASP A 59 -5.11 4.50 -1.20
N TYR A 60 -5.11 4.59 0.12
CA TYR A 60 -5.30 3.40 0.96
C TYR A 60 -6.69 2.79 0.86
N MET A 61 -7.69 3.56 0.44
CA MET A 61 -9.03 2.99 0.21
C MET A 61 -8.99 1.99 -0.93
N LYS A 62 -8.30 2.33 -2.02
CA LYS A 62 -8.14 1.40 -3.14
C LYS A 62 -7.28 0.20 -2.77
N LEU A 63 -6.20 0.45 -2.03
CA LEU A 63 -5.34 -0.63 -1.56
C LEU A 63 -6.09 -1.56 -0.61
N THR A 64 -6.95 -1.01 0.25
CA THR A 64 -7.75 -1.80 1.19
C THR A 64 -8.65 -2.79 0.44
N GLY A 65 -9.27 -2.37 -0.66
CA GLY A 65 -10.07 -3.27 -1.49
C GLY A 65 -9.27 -4.46 -1.99
N VAL A 66 -8.07 -4.20 -2.48
CA VAL A 66 -7.16 -5.26 -2.94
C VAL A 66 -6.78 -6.19 -1.80
N LEU A 67 -6.48 -5.63 -0.62
CA LEU A 67 -6.12 -6.43 0.55
C LEU A 67 -7.26 -7.33 1.00
N ILE A 68 -8.50 -6.84 0.97
CA ILE A 68 -9.67 -7.64 1.31
C ILE A 68 -9.78 -8.85 0.36
N GLU A 69 -9.61 -8.62 -0.93
CA GLU A 69 -9.68 -9.70 -1.90
C GLU A 69 -8.52 -10.68 -1.78
N ALA A 70 -7.34 -10.18 -1.42
CA ALA A 70 -6.18 -11.03 -1.17
C ALA A 70 -6.38 -11.94 0.04
N VAL A 71 -6.98 -11.40 1.12
CA VAL A 71 -7.28 -12.18 2.32
C VAL A 71 -8.32 -13.27 2.00
N LYS A 72 -9.34 -12.94 1.23
CA LYS A 72 -10.36 -13.92 0.81
C LYS A 72 -9.75 -15.04 -0.03
N GLU A 73 -8.84 -14.68 -0.93
CA GLU A 73 -8.15 -15.65 -1.76
C GLU A 73 -7.29 -16.59 -0.92
N LEU A 74 -6.56 -16.05 0.06
CA LEU A 74 -5.78 -16.86 0.98
C LEU A 74 -6.65 -17.77 1.83
N ASP A 75 -7.77 -17.26 2.32
CA ASP A 75 -8.74 -18.04 3.09
C ASP A 75 -9.24 -19.23 2.28
N LYS A 76 -9.56 -18.99 1.01
CA LYS A 76 -10.00 -20.05 0.12
C LYS A 76 -8.92 -21.12 -0.06
N ARG A 77 -7.67 -20.71 -0.26
CA ARG A 77 -6.55 -21.66 -0.42
C ARG A 77 -6.32 -22.48 0.83
N VAL A 78 -6.43 -21.83 2.00
CA VAL A 78 -6.28 -22.55 3.28
C VAL A 78 -7.38 -23.58 3.44
N ARG A 79 -8.62 -23.24 3.13
CA ARG A 79 -9.75 -24.18 3.21
C ARG A 79 -9.56 -25.37 2.26
N GLU A 80 -9.07 -25.10 1.06
CA GLU A 80 -8.80 -26.17 0.08
C GLU A 80 -7.74 -27.12 0.61
N LEU A 81 -6.68 -26.60 1.23
CA LEU A 81 -5.62 -27.42 1.82
C LEU A 81 -6.12 -28.23 3.01
N GLU A 82 -6.96 -27.63 3.86
CA GLU A 82 -7.56 -28.32 4.99
C GLU A 82 -8.47 -29.46 4.53
N ASN A 83 -9.24 -29.24 3.47
CA ASN A 83 -10.14 -30.26 2.93
C ASN A 83 -9.40 -31.35 2.17
N ALA A 84 -8.19 -31.07 1.69
CA ALA A 84 -7.37 -32.03 0.97
C ALA A 84 -6.61 -32.99 1.88
N SER A 85 -6.52 -32.68 3.16
CA SER A 85 -5.77 -33.51 4.12
C SER A 85 -6.70 -34.45 4.96
#